data_a1586742609dd24f416ba884ed0696c3
#
_entry.id   a1586742609dd24f416ba884ed0696c3
#
_cell.length_a   1.000
_cell.length_b   1.000
_cell.length_c   1.000
_cell.angle_alpha   90.00
_cell.angle_beta   90.00
_cell.angle_gamma   90.00
#
_symmetry.space_group_name_H-M   'P 1'
#
loop_
_entity.id
_entity.type
_entity.pdbx_description
1 polymer ?
#
loop_
_entity_poly.entity_id
_entity_poly.type
_entity_poly.pdbx_seq_one_letter_code
_entity_poly.pdbx_strand_id
1 'polypeptide(L)'
;MSKLRPIYLVCLISIFAGTATANNITVNNCGKPLDFETTPKRIVVHDINMAEMAFALELQDRIVGLTGITGWYKTSLKFDELRGNIPELAPKYPTIENLISVDPDLFFAGWYYGMRPGGDVTPDTLARFGIQTMILTESCVHLDKDRPIASMDLLFDDVLRLGKVMDVEDKAKKLVSDWKLELASIGAQTNGLEKFRVFLLDGPADAPFTAGKFAIPDAMISAAGGQNVTHDLDTSWGRTSWEAVAATNPQFLVLLDYQTGNGAVDTFHFLQEHPVMSQTDAVKNERWIGLRYEELTPGPANILAIRKMAEAMHGLN
;
A
#
# COMPACT_ATOMS: atom_id res chain seq x y z
N MET A 1 -27.62 37.10 -78.90
CA MET A 1 -27.17 35.81 -78.35
C MET A 1 -26.25 36.08 -77.16
N SER A 2 -26.84 36.05 -75.95
CA SER A 2 -26.13 36.38 -74.66
C SER A 2 -25.62 35.06 -74.07
N LYS A 3 -24.31 34.96 -73.86
CA LYS A 3 -23.66 33.81 -73.24
C LYS A 3 -23.64 34.02 -71.72
N LEU A 4 -24.46 33.29 -70.96
CA LEU A 4 -24.33 33.15 -69.47
C LEU A 4 -23.09 32.33 -69.15
N ARG A 5 -22.22 32.87 -68.25
CA ARG A 5 -21.10 32.17 -67.61
C ARG A 5 -21.58 31.58 -66.26
N PRO A 6 -21.26 30.31 -65.93
CA PRO A 6 -21.57 29.77 -64.59
C PRO A 6 -20.65 30.28 -63.57
N ILE A 7 -21.20 30.74 -62.43
CA ILE A 7 -20.48 31.11 -61.21
C ILE A 7 -20.31 29.84 -60.36
N TYR A 8 -19.07 29.38 -60.19
CA TYR A 8 -18.76 28.29 -59.25
C TYR A 8 -18.60 28.89 -57.85
N LEU A 9 -19.54 28.51 -56.95
CA LEU A 9 -19.47 28.85 -55.52
C LEU A 9 -18.52 27.86 -54.84
N VAL A 10 -17.31 28.27 -54.51
CA VAL A 10 -16.36 27.46 -53.73
C VAL A 10 -16.72 27.59 -52.24
N CYS A 11 -17.32 26.56 -51.65
CA CYS A 11 -17.52 26.45 -50.20
C CYS A 11 -16.20 26.11 -49.54
N LEU A 12 -15.58 27.06 -48.89
CA LEU A 12 -14.44 26.85 -47.97
C LEU A 12 -14.99 26.20 -46.67
N ILE A 13 -14.74 24.91 -46.49
CA ILE A 13 -14.98 24.20 -45.24
C ILE A 13 -13.76 24.48 -44.33
N SER A 14 -13.94 25.39 -43.39
CA SER A 14 -12.94 25.64 -42.34
C SER A 14 -12.97 24.47 -41.33
N ILE A 15 -11.98 23.59 -41.38
CA ILE A 15 -11.77 22.54 -40.40
C ILE A 15 -11.17 23.24 -39.19
N PHE A 16 -11.98 23.46 -38.15
CA PHE A 16 -11.49 23.81 -36.81
C PHE A 16 -10.85 22.56 -36.23
N ALA A 17 -9.54 22.44 -36.33
CA ALA A 17 -8.74 21.53 -35.49
C ALA A 17 -8.79 22.07 -34.06
N GLY A 18 -9.68 21.53 -33.26
CA GLY A 18 -9.69 21.75 -31.82
C GLY A 18 -8.34 21.23 -31.26
N THR A 19 -7.48 22.13 -30.79
CA THR A 19 -6.32 21.74 -30.00
C THR A 19 -6.86 21.13 -28.68
N ALA A 20 -6.85 19.81 -28.58
CA ALA A 20 -7.00 19.14 -27.31
C ALA A 20 -5.83 19.63 -26.42
N THR A 21 -6.11 20.47 -25.44
CA THR A 21 -5.16 20.77 -24.39
C THR A 21 -4.89 19.48 -23.66
N ALA A 22 -3.71 18.90 -23.81
CA ALA A 22 -3.25 17.82 -22.97
C ALA A 22 -3.23 18.35 -21.53
N ASN A 23 -4.15 17.90 -20.71
CA ASN A 23 -4.10 18.18 -19.27
C ASN A 23 -2.96 17.36 -18.70
N ASN A 24 -1.78 17.96 -18.53
CA ASN A 24 -0.67 17.30 -17.85
C ASN A 24 -1.11 16.96 -16.42
N ILE A 25 -1.06 15.66 -16.09
CA ILE A 25 -1.38 15.15 -14.75
C ILE A 25 -0.08 15.11 -13.97
N THR A 26 0.04 15.96 -12.93
CA THR A 26 1.20 15.97 -12.03
C THR A 26 0.79 15.47 -10.65
N VAL A 27 1.57 14.54 -10.10
CA VAL A 27 1.45 14.06 -8.72
C VAL A 27 2.79 14.09 -7.99
N ASN A 28 2.76 14.16 -6.66
CA ASN A 28 3.97 14.04 -5.84
C ASN A 28 4.43 12.58 -5.80
N ASN A 29 5.72 12.33 -6.01
CA ASN A 29 6.32 11.00 -6.02
C ASN A 29 7.63 11.04 -5.21
N CYS A 30 7.54 10.78 -3.91
CA CYS A 30 8.66 10.92 -2.96
C CYS A 30 9.32 12.32 -3.00
N GLY A 31 8.49 13.38 -2.92
CA GLY A 31 8.97 14.76 -2.91
C GLY A 31 9.35 15.33 -4.28
N LYS A 32 9.21 14.54 -5.36
CA LYS A 32 9.46 14.98 -6.74
C LYS A 32 8.17 14.96 -7.55
N PRO A 33 8.01 15.83 -8.56
CA PRO A 33 6.89 15.74 -9.49
C PRO A 33 7.03 14.48 -10.35
N LEU A 34 5.90 13.80 -10.57
CA LEU A 34 5.72 12.75 -11.58
C LEU A 34 4.63 13.23 -12.54
N ASP A 35 5.02 13.43 -13.80
CA ASP A 35 4.18 14.02 -14.82
C ASP A 35 3.72 12.98 -15.84
N PHE A 36 2.44 13.05 -16.22
CA PHE A 36 1.85 12.25 -17.29
C PHE A 36 1.22 13.19 -18.32
N GLU A 37 1.57 13.00 -19.59
CA GLU A 37 0.94 13.73 -20.70
C GLU A 37 -0.49 13.25 -20.97
N THR A 38 -0.75 11.98 -20.67
CA THR A 38 -2.07 11.33 -20.81
C THR A 38 -2.29 10.34 -19.68
N THR A 39 -3.54 10.05 -19.38
CA THR A 39 -3.91 8.99 -18.42
C THR A 39 -3.33 7.63 -18.84
N PRO A 40 -2.58 6.94 -17.98
CA PRO A 40 -2.08 5.59 -18.24
C PRO A 40 -3.20 4.59 -18.56
N LYS A 41 -2.92 3.68 -19.48
CA LYS A 41 -3.89 2.67 -19.94
C LYS A 41 -3.48 1.24 -19.61
N ARG A 42 -2.19 1.02 -19.37
CA ARG A 42 -1.57 -0.29 -19.19
C ARG A 42 -0.69 -0.26 -17.95
N ILE A 43 -1.25 -0.69 -16.82
CA ILE A 43 -0.54 -0.64 -15.56
C ILE A 43 -0.06 -2.03 -15.12
N VAL A 44 1.16 -2.09 -14.61
CA VAL A 44 1.65 -3.21 -13.80
C VAL A 44 1.66 -2.79 -12.35
N VAL A 45 1.16 -3.66 -11.47
CA VAL A 45 1.09 -3.38 -10.03
C VAL A 45 1.88 -4.44 -9.29
N HIS A 46 2.74 -4.00 -8.38
CA HIS A 46 3.47 -4.89 -7.49
C HIS A 46 2.76 -5.03 -6.16
N ASP A 47 2.81 -6.27 -5.63
CA ASP A 47 2.32 -6.63 -4.30
C ASP A 47 0.79 -6.60 -4.13
N ILE A 48 0.31 -7.39 -3.18
CA ILE A 48 -1.13 -7.61 -2.94
C ILE A 48 -1.83 -6.33 -2.46
N ASN A 49 -1.20 -5.59 -1.56
CA ASN A 49 -1.75 -4.37 -0.98
C ASN A 49 -1.96 -3.25 -2.01
N MET A 50 -0.98 -3.06 -2.92
CA MET A 50 -1.12 -2.10 -4.02
C MET A 50 -2.10 -2.58 -5.09
N ALA A 51 -2.15 -3.89 -5.36
CA ALA A 51 -3.18 -4.46 -6.22
C ALA A 51 -4.59 -4.22 -5.66
N GLU A 52 -4.78 -4.39 -4.35
CA GLU A 52 -6.06 -4.09 -3.69
C GLU A 52 -6.44 -2.60 -3.77
N MET A 53 -5.46 -1.65 -3.74
CA MET A 53 -5.75 -0.23 -3.99
C MET A 53 -6.31 -0.02 -5.41
N ALA A 54 -5.69 -0.66 -6.41
CA ALA A 54 -6.14 -0.57 -7.79
C ALA A 54 -7.52 -1.24 -7.97
N PHE A 55 -7.78 -2.36 -7.31
CA PHE A 55 -9.08 -3.05 -7.32
C PHE A 55 -10.18 -2.23 -6.64
N ALA A 56 -9.86 -1.56 -5.53
CA ALA A 56 -10.80 -0.67 -4.83
C ALA A 56 -11.21 0.54 -5.71
N LEU A 57 -10.35 0.93 -6.65
CA LEU A 57 -10.64 1.95 -7.65
C LEU A 57 -11.24 1.38 -8.95
N GLU A 58 -11.51 0.05 -9.01
CA GLU A 58 -12.07 -0.65 -10.17
C GLU A 58 -11.22 -0.49 -11.44
N LEU A 59 -9.89 -0.64 -11.30
CA LEU A 59 -8.94 -0.47 -12.39
C LEU A 59 -8.51 -1.79 -13.07
N GLN A 60 -9.19 -2.91 -12.77
CA GLN A 60 -8.80 -4.25 -13.25
C GLN A 60 -8.61 -4.31 -14.76
N ASP A 61 -9.47 -3.66 -15.54
CA ASP A 61 -9.40 -3.63 -17.01
C ASP A 61 -8.14 -2.93 -17.55
N ARG A 62 -7.44 -2.15 -16.73
CA ARG A 62 -6.19 -1.46 -17.09
C ARG A 62 -4.96 -2.20 -16.59
N ILE A 63 -5.12 -3.19 -15.70
CA ILE A 63 -4.00 -3.96 -15.17
C ILE A 63 -3.60 -5.03 -16.17
N VAL A 64 -2.41 -4.88 -16.74
CA VAL A 64 -1.84 -5.84 -17.71
C VAL A 64 -0.96 -6.90 -17.06
N GLY A 65 -0.65 -6.75 -15.76
CA GLY A 65 0.09 -7.72 -15.00
C GLY A 65 0.25 -7.35 -13.53
N LEU A 66 0.39 -8.38 -12.70
CA LEU A 66 0.74 -8.27 -11.29
C LEU A 66 2.12 -8.88 -11.06
N THR A 67 2.82 -8.44 -10.03
CA THR A 67 4.08 -9.04 -9.59
C THR A 67 4.12 -9.12 -8.06
N GLY A 68 4.84 -10.10 -7.50
CA GLY A 68 5.03 -10.20 -6.05
C GLY A 68 3.84 -10.73 -5.27
N ILE A 69 2.96 -11.53 -5.88
CA ILE A 69 1.73 -12.01 -5.24
C ILE A 69 1.95 -13.39 -4.60
N THR A 70 2.12 -14.44 -5.41
CA THR A 70 2.08 -15.83 -4.92
C THR A 70 3.40 -16.33 -4.32
N GLY A 71 4.48 -15.57 -4.46
CA GLY A 71 5.82 -15.98 -4.01
C GLY A 71 6.10 -15.75 -2.52
N TRP A 72 5.24 -15.04 -1.81
CA TRP A 72 5.44 -14.65 -0.42
C TRP A 72 4.36 -15.18 0.52
N TYR A 73 3.09 -15.15 0.12
CA TYR A 73 1.92 -15.46 0.94
C TYR A 73 0.80 -16.10 0.11
N LYS A 74 -0.22 -16.58 0.79
CA LYS A 74 -1.43 -17.07 0.15
C LYS A 74 -2.43 -15.94 -0.02
N THR A 75 -3.03 -15.86 -1.19
CA THR A 75 -4.11 -14.91 -1.48
C THR A 75 -5.43 -15.34 -0.83
N SER A 76 -6.31 -14.38 -0.59
CA SER A 76 -7.69 -14.66 -0.17
C SER A 76 -8.56 -15.02 -1.40
N LEU A 77 -9.65 -15.76 -1.18
CA LEU A 77 -10.64 -16.03 -2.23
C LEU A 77 -11.16 -14.74 -2.86
N LYS A 78 -11.40 -13.71 -2.04
CA LYS A 78 -11.85 -12.40 -2.52
C LYS A 78 -10.82 -11.73 -3.43
N PHE A 79 -9.53 -11.80 -3.08
CA PHE A 79 -8.46 -11.28 -3.94
C PHE A 79 -8.42 -12.01 -5.27
N ASP A 80 -8.51 -13.34 -5.26
CA ASP A 80 -8.48 -14.16 -6.46
C ASP A 80 -9.69 -13.88 -7.38
N GLU A 81 -10.87 -13.67 -6.80
CA GLU A 81 -12.06 -13.25 -7.55
C GLU A 81 -11.87 -11.86 -8.21
N LEU A 82 -11.32 -10.87 -7.48
CA LEU A 82 -11.06 -9.53 -8.00
C LEU A 82 -9.96 -9.51 -9.05
N ARG A 83 -8.92 -10.34 -8.87
CA ARG A 83 -7.83 -10.52 -9.83
C ARG A 83 -8.33 -11.12 -11.14
N GLY A 84 -9.24 -12.08 -11.07
CA GLY A 84 -9.75 -12.79 -12.24
C GLY A 84 -8.61 -13.38 -13.09
N ASN A 85 -8.57 -13.00 -14.38
CA ASN A 85 -7.57 -13.50 -15.34
C ASN A 85 -6.33 -12.60 -15.47
N ILE A 86 -6.11 -11.61 -14.61
CA ILE A 86 -4.93 -10.77 -14.66
C ILE A 86 -3.68 -11.62 -14.38
N PRO A 87 -2.70 -11.67 -15.32
CA PRO A 87 -1.54 -12.54 -15.18
C PRO A 87 -0.59 -12.06 -14.09
N GLU A 88 0.06 -12.99 -13.41
CA GLU A 88 1.22 -12.69 -12.57
C GLU A 88 2.49 -12.87 -13.40
N LEU A 89 3.23 -11.77 -13.59
CA LEU A 89 4.45 -11.73 -14.42
C LEU A 89 5.68 -12.27 -13.67
N ALA A 90 5.69 -12.10 -12.37
CA ALA A 90 6.73 -12.60 -11.48
C ALA A 90 6.13 -12.86 -10.09
N PRO A 91 6.34 -14.05 -9.49
CA PRO A 91 5.78 -14.37 -8.17
C PRO A 91 6.43 -13.58 -7.01
N LYS A 92 7.60 -13.02 -7.24
CA LYS A 92 8.35 -12.13 -6.34
C LYS A 92 8.74 -10.84 -7.06
N TYR A 93 9.96 -10.32 -6.81
CA TYR A 93 10.45 -9.11 -7.50
C TYR A 93 10.51 -9.32 -9.01
N PRO A 94 9.99 -8.40 -9.81
CA PRO A 94 10.09 -8.49 -11.26
C PRO A 94 11.50 -8.19 -11.75
N THR A 95 11.83 -8.67 -12.95
CA THR A 95 12.93 -8.17 -13.77
C THR A 95 12.44 -7.12 -14.76
N ILE A 96 13.36 -6.41 -15.41
CA ILE A 96 13.00 -5.46 -16.49
C ILE A 96 12.27 -6.21 -17.60
N GLU A 97 12.72 -7.41 -17.98
CA GLU A 97 12.12 -8.23 -19.03
C GLU A 97 10.67 -8.61 -18.69
N ASN A 98 10.40 -8.96 -17.42
CA ASN A 98 9.03 -9.23 -16.99
C ASN A 98 8.12 -8.01 -17.23
N LEU A 99 8.61 -6.80 -16.90
CA LEU A 99 7.82 -5.59 -17.03
C LEU A 99 7.62 -5.20 -18.51
N ILE A 100 8.68 -5.12 -19.31
CA ILE A 100 8.58 -4.72 -20.71
C ILE A 100 7.79 -5.71 -21.57
N SER A 101 7.69 -6.99 -21.16
CA SER A 101 6.98 -8.03 -21.93
C SER A 101 5.50 -7.75 -22.15
N VAL A 102 4.90 -6.90 -21.30
CA VAL A 102 3.49 -6.53 -21.38
C VAL A 102 3.28 -5.06 -21.80
N ASP A 103 4.35 -4.34 -22.19
CA ASP A 103 4.31 -2.97 -22.69
C ASP A 103 3.45 -2.04 -21.79
N PRO A 104 3.78 -1.87 -20.51
CA PRO A 104 3.04 -0.99 -19.61
C PRO A 104 3.50 0.46 -19.77
N ASP A 105 2.60 1.39 -19.48
CA ASP A 105 2.90 2.82 -19.38
C ASP A 105 3.09 3.29 -17.93
N LEU A 106 2.64 2.48 -16.95
CA LEU A 106 2.82 2.75 -15.53
C LEU A 106 3.19 1.47 -14.75
N PHE A 107 4.18 1.58 -13.87
CA PHE A 107 4.48 0.61 -12.82
C PHE A 107 4.19 1.23 -11.45
N PHE A 108 3.23 0.64 -10.71
CA PHE A 108 2.95 1.02 -9.33
C PHE A 108 3.66 0.04 -8.39
N ALA A 109 4.67 0.52 -7.69
CA ALA A 109 5.57 -0.26 -6.85
C ALA A 109 6.19 0.61 -5.74
N GLY A 110 7.08 0.06 -4.94
CA GLY A 110 7.79 0.81 -3.90
C GLY A 110 9.21 0.31 -3.69
N TRP A 111 9.99 1.05 -2.93
CA TRP A 111 11.29 0.60 -2.48
C TRP A 111 11.11 -0.52 -1.45
N TYR A 112 11.73 -1.67 -1.72
CA TYR A 112 11.49 -2.96 -1.06
C TYR A 112 10.08 -3.53 -1.29
N TYR A 113 9.29 -2.91 -2.18
CA TYR A 113 8.03 -3.38 -2.74
C TYR A 113 8.15 -3.39 -4.28
N GLY A 114 8.87 -4.37 -4.83
CA GLY A 114 9.11 -4.53 -6.28
C GLY A 114 10.37 -3.86 -6.79
N MET A 115 10.94 -2.91 -6.08
CA MET A 115 12.19 -2.23 -6.39
C MET A 115 13.18 -2.31 -5.24
N ARG A 116 14.47 -2.16 -5.54
CA ARG A 116 15.53 -2.09 -4.52
C ARG A 116 16.51 -0.97 -4.86
N PRO A 117 16.99 -0.20 -3.86
CA PRO A 117 18.09 0.75 -4.08
C PRO A 117 19.31 0.01 -4.66
N GLY A 118 19.85 0.52 -5.79
CA GLY A 118 20.98 -0.11 -6.49
C GLY A 118 20.63 -1.36 -7.31
N GLY A 119 19.35 -1.75 -7.39
CA GLY A 119 18.89 -2.83 -8.26
C GLY A 119 18.66 -2.39 -9.71
N ASP A 120 18.32 -3.36 -10.57
CA ASP A 120 18.07 -3.09 -11.99
C ASP A 120 16.72 -2.44 -12.24
N VAL A 121 15.68 -2.82 -11.47
CA VAL A 121 14.34 -2.23 -11.57
C VAL A 121 14.26 -0.99 -10.67
N THR A 122 14.33 0.18 -11.30
CA THR A 122 14.25 1.49 -10.66
C THR A 122 13.45 2.46 -11.55
N PRO A 123 12.93 3.58 -11.02
CA PRO A 123 12.26 4.58 -11.86
C PRO A 123 13.12 5.07 -13.02
N ASP A 124 14.42 5.31 -12.80
CA ASP A 124 15.35 5.80 -13.82
C ASP A 124 15.61 4.76 -14.93
N THR A 125 15.67 3.49 -14.58
CA THR A 125 15.86 2.42 -15.57
C THR A 125 14.58 2.19 -16.37
N LEU A 126 13.41 2.19 -15.73
CA LEU A 126 12.12 1.99 -16.37
C LEU A 126 11.73 3.16 -17.29
N ALA A 127 12.09 4.40 -16.91
CA ALA A 127 11.84 5.57 -17.76
C ALA A 127 12.51 5.46 -19.14
N ARG A 128 13.64 4.75 -19.27
CA ARG A 128 14.31 4.50 -20.57
C ARG A 128 13.48 3.64 -21.52
N PHE A 129 12.51 2.90 -20.98
CA PHE A 129 11.56 2.08 -21.72
C PHE A 129 10.18 2.75 -21.83
N GLY A 130 10.04 4.01 -21.43
CA GLY A 130 8.78 4.74 -21.46
C GLY A 130 7.82 4.38 -20.32
N ILE A 131 8.28 3.62 -19.32
CA ILE A 131 7.47 3.18 -18.18
C ILE A 131 7.63 4.19 -17.04
N GLN A 132 6.56 4.91 -16.71
CA GLN A 132 6.52 5.76 -15.53
C GLN A 132 6.39 4.90 -14.25
N THR A 133 6.96 5.37 -13.15
CA THR A 133 6.90 4.62 -11.89
C THR A 133 6.26 5.47 -10.79
N MET A 134 5.08 5.08 -10.32
CA MET A 134 4.47 5.65 -9.12
C MET A 134 4.96 4.87 -7.89
N ILE A 135 5.57 5.59 -6.94
CA ILE A 135 6.20 4.98 -5.76
C ILE A 135 5.22 5.00 -4.59
N LEU A 136 5.04 3.84 -3.91
CA LEU A 136 4.30 3.72 -2.67
C LEU A 136 4.86 4.69 -1.61
N THR A 137 4.01 5.54 -1.03
CA THR A 137 4.44 6.68 -0.19
C THR A 137 5.23 6.22 1.04
N GLU A 138 4.82 5.15 1.72
CA GLU A 138 5.57 4.62 2.87
C GLU A 138 7.04 4.34 2.52
N SER A 139 7.28 3.78 1.34
CA SER A 139 8.62 3.39 0.91
C SER A 139 9.55 4.55 0.56
N CYS A 140 9.02 5.78 0.49
CA CYS A 140 9.84 6.99 0.24
C CYS A 140 10.88 7.24 1.34
N VAL A 141 10.70 6.66 2.54
CA VAL A 141 11.68 6.73 3.64
C VAL A 141 13.09 6.26 3.24
N HIS A 142 13.17 5.39 2.25
CA HIS A 142 14.45 4.88 1.74
C HIS A 142 15.19 5.90 0.85
N LEU A 143 14.51 6.96 0.41
CA LEU A 143 15.09 8.06 -0.38
C LEU A 143 15.21 9.35 0.41
N ASP A 144 14.25 9.63 1.29
CA ASP A 144 14.14 10.84 2.09
C ASP A 144 13.91 10.46 3.55
N LYS A 145 14.84 10.84 4.42
CA LYS A 145 14.77 10.58 5.87
C LYS A 145 14.10 11.72 6.64
N ASP A 146 14.00 12.91 6.05
CA ASP A 146 13.39 14.08 6.68
C ASP A 146 11.87 14.13 6.46
N ARG A 147 11.21 13.00 6.60
CA ARG A 147 9.77 12.87 6.39
C ARG A 147 9.01 12.80 7.73
N PRO A 148 7.71 13.15 7.72
CA PRO A 148 6.88 13.02 8.93
C PRO A 148 6.73 11.56 9.37
N ILE A 149 6.44 11.37 10.65
CA ILE A 149 6.03 10.09 11.23
C ILE A 149 4.82 9.55 10.44
N ALA A 150 4.69 8.23 10.37
CA ALA A 150 3.59 7.59 9.67
C ALA A 150 2.23 8.04 10.21
N SER A 151 1.31 8.31 9.29
CA SER A 151 -0.10 8.54 9.56
C SER A 151 -0.92 7.76 8.53
N MET A 152 -2.22 7.68 8.72
CA MET A 152 -3.10 7.05 7.72
C MET A 152 -3.12 7.80 6.38
N ASP A 153 -2.58 9.02 6.33
CA ASP A 153 -2.41 9.76 5.08
C ASP A 153 -1.45 9.04 4.11
N LEU A 154 -0.54 8.17 4.56
CA LEU A 154 0.26 7.31 3.70
C LEU A 154 -0.63 6.52 2.71
N LEU A 155 -1.68 5.87 3.23
CA LEU A 155 -2.65 5.14 2.42
C LEU A 155 -3.52 6.09 1.59
N PHE A 156 -4.03 7.17 2.22
CA PHE A 156 -4.97 8.08 1.56
C PHE A 156 -4.32 8.79 0.38
N ASP A 157 -3.08 9.25 0.53
CA ASP A 157 -2.32 9.93 -0.52
C ASP A 157 -2.04 8.98 -1.70
N ASP A 158 -1.70 7.72 -1.43
CA ASP A 158 -1.48 6.73 -2.49
C ASP A 158 -2.75 6.50 -3.32
N VAL A 159 -3.90 6.32 -2.67
CA VAL A 159 -5.17 6.11 -3.35
C VAL A 159 -5.63 7.36 -4.11
N LEU A 160 -5.47 8.56 -3.52
CA LEU A 160 -5.82 9.82 -4.20
C LEU A 160 -4.91 10.09 -5.40
N ARG A 161 -3.61 9.83 -5.28
CA ARG A 161 -2.65 9.96 -6.40
C ARG A 161 -2.97 8.99 -7.52
N LEU A 162 -3.21 7.72 -7.17
CA LEU A 162 -3.60 6.70 -8.14
C LEU A 162 -4.91 7.08 -8.83
N GLY A 163 -5.91 7.54 -8.07
CA GLY A 163 -7.18 8.01 -8.61
C GLY A 163 -7.02 9.18 -9.58
N LYS A 164 -6.14 10.15 -9.25
CA LYS A 164 -5.84 11.30 -10.11
C LYS A 164 -5.13 10.87 -11.41
N VAL A 165 -4.10 10.03 -11.29
CA VAL A 165 -3.33 9.53 -12.45
C VAL A 165 -4.20 8.70 -13.38
N MET A 166 -5.12 7.91 -12.81
CA MET A 166 -5.99 6.99 -13.56
C MET A 166 -7.33 7.59 -13.98
N ASP A 167 -7.55 8.92 -13.78
CA ASP A 167 -8.80 9.63 -14.12
C ASP A 167 -10.05 9.00 -13.46
N VAL A 168 -9.90 8.62 -12.18
CA VAL A 168 -10.99 8.12 -11.31
C VAL A 168 -10.97 8.85 -9.96
N GLU A 169 -10.66 10.13 -9.98
CA GLU A 169 -10.42 10.96 -8.78
C GLU A 169 -11.63 11.02 -7.85
N ASP A 170 -12.85 11.13 -8.39
CA ASP A 170 -14.06 11.20 -7.58
C ASP A 170 -14.30 9.89 -6.80
N LYS A 171 -13.99 8.74 -7.43
CA LYS A 171 -14.05 7.44 -6.76
C LYS A 171 -13.03 7.35 -5.64
N ALA A 172 -11.79 7.79 -5.87
CA ALA A 172 -10.74 7.83 -4.86
C ALA A 172 -11.11 8.74 -3.68
N LYS A 173 -11.63 9.93 -3.94
CA LYS A 173 -12.10 10.87 -2.91
C LYS A 173 -13.23 10.27 -2.06
N LYS A 174 -14.21 9.63 -2.72
CA LYS A 174 -15.30 8.96 -2.01
C LYS A 174 -14.76 7.85 -1.10
N LEU A 175 -13.92 6.98 -1.62
CA LEU A 175 -13.33 5.87 -0.88
C LEU A 175 -12.56 6.36 0.36
N VAL A 176 -11.69 7.36 0.19
CA VAL A 176 -10.93 7.96 1.30
C VAL A 176 -11.86 8.65 2.31
N SER A 177 -12.92 9.30 1.85
CA SER A 177 -13.94 9.91 2.75
C SER A 177 -14.62 8.84 3.61
N ASP A 178 -15.04 7.72 3.01
CA ASP A 178 -15.68 6.61 3.72
C ASP A 178 -14.73 6.01 4.77
N TRP A 179 -13.45 5.83 4.43
CA TRP A 179 -12.42 5.35 5.38
C TRP A 179 -12.17 6.32 6.54
N LYS A 180 -12.13 7.62 6.28
CA LYS A 180 -11.99 8.65 7.33
C LYS A 180 -13.17 8.64 8.30
N LEU A 181 -14.39 8.41 7.82
CA LEU A 181 -15.57 8.26 8.68
C LEU A 181 -15.47 7.01 9.57
N GLU A 182 -15.01 5.90 9.00
CA GLU A 182 -14.79 4.66 9.76
C GLU A 182 -13.74 4.84 10.85
N LEU A 183 -12.58 5.45 10.53
CA LEU A 183 -11.55 5.76 11.51
C LEU A 183 -12.01 6.72 12.59
N ALA A 184 -12.81 7.72 12.25
CA ALA A 184 -13.41 8.61 13.23
C ALA A 184 -14.37 7.88 14.18
N SER A 185 -15.12 6.90 13.66
CA SER A 185 -15.99 6.02 14.48
C SER A 185 -15.19 5.19 15.47
N ILE A 186 -14.09 4.56 15.00
CA ILE A 186 -13.19 3.78 15.87
C ILE A 186 -12.57 4.69 16.93
N GLY A 187 -12.06 5.86 16.53
CA GLY A 187 -11.45 6.83 17.44
C GLY A 187 -12.44 7.33 18.51
N ALA A 188 -13.72 7.52 18.16
CA ALA A 188 -14.75 7.89 19.13
C ALA A 188 -15.00 6.78 20.17
N GLN A 189 -14.95 5.51 19.76
CA GLN A 189 -15.14 4.35 20.65
C GLN A 189 -13.94 4.10 21.56
N THR A 190 -12.73 4.39 21.09
CA THR A 190 -11.49 4.20 21.87
C THR A 190 -11.10 5.43 22.70
N ASN A 191 -11.76 6.55 22.49
CA ASN A 191 -11.45 7.80 23.19
C ASN A 191 -11.65 7.69 24.70
N GLY A 192 -10.60 8.03 25.45
CA GLY A 192 -10.62 7.97 26.93
C GLY A 192 -10.33 6.57 27.49
N LEU A 193 -10.17 5.55 26.67
CA LEU A 193 -9.74 4.22 27.11
C LEU A 193 -8.23 4.21 27.36
N GLU A 194 -7.76 3.30 28.24
CA GLU A 194 -6.35 3.08 28.46
C GLU A 194 -5.70 2.55 27.18
N LYS A 195 -4.56 3.14 26.78
CA LYS A 195 -3.82 2.69 25.60
C LYS A 195 -3.01 1.46 25.93
N PHE A 196 -3.24 0.39 25.16
CA PHE A 196 -2.41 -0.81 25.25
C PHE A 196 -1.02 -0.56 24.66
N ARG A 197 0.03 -1.03 25.36
CA ARG A 197 1.37 -1.16 24.77
C ARG A 197 1.36 -2.37 23.82
N VAL A 198 1.51 -2.07 22.52
CA VAL A 198 1.37 -3.07 21.45
C VAL A 198 2.73 -3.36 20.83
N PHE A 199 3.07 -4.63 20.74
CA PHE A 199 4.22 -5.09 19.96
C PHE A 199 3.74 -5.80 18.69
N LEU A 200 4.25 -5.35 17.54
CA LEU A 200 4.03 -6.02 16.26
C LEU A 200 5.23 -6.90 15.94
N LEU A 201 4.99 -8.15 15.54
CA LEU A 201 6.02 -9.10 15.13
C LEU A 201 5.71 -9.63 13.73
N ASP A 202 6.69 -9.49 12.82
CA ASP A 202 6.62 -10.05 11.47
C ASP A 202 6.68 -11.60 11.48
N GLY A 203 7.55 -12.18 12.30
CA GLY A 203 7.63 -13.63 12.43
C GLY A 203 8.79 -14.10 13.34
N PRO A 204 8.86 -15.40 13.62
CA PRO A 204 9.93 -15.98 14.43
C PRO A 204 11.30 -15.74 13.81
N ALA A 205 12.24 -15.18 14.58
CA ALA A 205 13.61 -14.92 14.16
C ALA A 205 14.54 -14.73 15.37
N ASP A 206 15.86 -14.78 15.15
CA ASP A 206 16.87 -14.51 16.18
C ASP A 206 16.77 -13.07 16.73
N ALA A 207 16.41 -12.12 15.88
CA ALA A 207 16.10 -10.75 16.26
C ALA A 207 14.77 -10.33 15.64
N PRO A 208 13.84 -9.74 16.42
CA PRO A 208 12.51 -9.41 15.91
C PRO A 208 12.57 -8.36 14.83
N PHE A 209 11.80 -8.60 13.74
CA PHE A 209 11.54 -7.63 12.70
C PHE A 209 10.15 -7.03 12.94
N THR A 210 10.06 -5.70 12.96
CA THR A 210 8.91 -4.97 13.47
C THR A 210 8.75 -3.62 12.77
N ALA A 211 7.62 -2.96 13.03
CA ALA A 211 7.30 -1.65 12.50
C ALA A 211 7.85 -0.53 13.39
N GLY A 212 8.64 0.38 12.81
CA GLY A 212 9.06 1.64 13.42
C GLY A 212 8.13 2.81 13.07
N LYS A 213 8.53 4.03 13.46
CA LYS A 213 7.69 5.25 13.36
C LYS A 213 7.29 5.66 11.94
N PHE A 214 7.92 5.14 10.92
CA PHE A 214 7.60 5.46 9.52
C PHE A 214 6.78 4.38 8.81
N ALA A 215 6.44 3.28 9.50
CA ALA A 215 5.59 2.22 8.94
C ALA A 215 4.11 2.48 9.22
N ILE A 216 3.25 2.12 8.29
CA ILE A 216 1.81 2.30 8.47
C ILE A 216 1.25 1.57 9.69
N PRO A 217 1.76 0.39 10.14
CA PRO A 217 1.26 -0.23 11.36
C PRO A 217 1.43 0.62 12.63
N ASP A 218 2.41 1.52 12.68
CA ASP A 218 2.54 2.47 13.80
C ASP A 218 1.32 3.39 13.89
N ALA A 219 0.91 3.95 12.74
CA ALA A 219 -0.31 4.75 12.65
C ALA A 219 -1.58 3.94 12.92
N MET A 220 -1.64 2.70 12.43
CA MET A 220 -2.78 1.80 12.61
C MET A 220 -2.98 1.43 14.09
N ILE A 221 -1.91 1.08 14.80
CA ILE A 221 -1.94 0.80 16.25
C ILE A 221 -2.44 2.03 17.01
N SER A 222 -1.96 3.21 16.65
CA SER A 222 -2.42 4.47 17.26
C SER A 222 -3.91 4.73 16.99
N ALA A 223 -4.37 4.52 15.75
CA ALA A 223 -5.77 4.69 15.36
C ALA A 223 -6.71 3.68 16.05
N ALA A 224 -6.20 2.50 16.39
CA ALA A 224 -6.91 1.46 17.14
C ALA A 224 -6.93 1.70 18.67
N GLY A 225 -6.35 2.80 19.17
CA GLY A 225 -6.28 3.10 20.61
C GLY A 225 -5.12 2.41 21.33
N GLY A 226 -4.10 1.95 20.61
CA GLY A 226 -2.86 1.40 21.16
C GLY A 226 -1.69 2.38 21.12
N GLN A 227 -0.53 1.89 21.57
CA GLN A 227 0.77 2.56 21.47
C GLN A 227 1.82 1.52 21.03
N ASN A 228 2.43 1.74 19.87
CA ASN A 228 3.49 0.87 19.39
C ASN A 228 4.74 0.98 20.28
N VAL A 229 5.18 -0.14 20.85
CA VAL A 229 6.36 -0.15 21.74
C VAL A 229 7.68 0.05 21.00
N THR A 230 7.66 -0.07 19.68
CA THR A 230 8.81 0.15 18.79
C THR A 230 8.72 1.44 17.98
N HIS A 231 7.83 2.37 18.39
CA HIS A 231 7.66 3.70 17.77
C HIS A 231 8.96 4.47 17.61
N ASP A 232 9.89 4.35 18.56
CA ASP A 232 11.17 5.12 18.55
C ASP A 232 12.19 4.60 17.51
N LEU A 233 11.94 3.49 16.85
CA LEU A 233 12.80 3.01 15.77
C LEU A 233 12.72 3.96 14.55
N ASP A 234 13.87 4.50 14.15
CA ASP A 234 14.01 5.47 13.06
C ASP A 234 13.99 4.79 11.67
N THR A 235 12.96 4.01 11.43
CA THR A 235 12.76 3.24 10.19
C THR A 235 11.27 3.03 9.92
N SER A 236 10.91 2.53 8.72
CA SER A 236 9.60 1.93 8.50
C SER A 236 9.59 0.52 9.12
N TRP A 237 10.22 -0.43 8.48
CA TRP A 237 10.39 -1.78 9.02
C TRP A 237 11.86 -2.01 9.39
N GLY A 238 12.11 -2.64 10.53
CA GLY A 238 13.47 -2.84 11.02
C GLY A 238 13.59 -3.87 12.12
N ARG A 239 14.83 -4.12 12.52
CA ARG A 239 15.15 -5.06 13.59
C ARG A 239 15.41 -4.33 14.90
N THR A 240 15.05 -5.00 16.00
CA THR A 240 15.37 -4.59 17.36
C THR A 240 15.86 -5.82 18.14
N SER A 241 16.01 -5.73 19.48
CA SER A 241 16.33 -6.89 20.32
C SER A 241 15.11 -7.36 21.11
N TRP A 242 15.09 -8.64 21.44
CA TRP A 242 14.03 -9.23 22.25
C TRP A 242 14.00 -8.63 23.66
N GLU A 243 15.19 -8.33 24.23
CA GLU A 243 15.32 -7.70 25.53
C GLU A 243 14.74 -6.28 25.54
N ALA A 244 14.99 -5.49 24.49
CA ALA A 244 14.43 -4.15 24.36
C ALA A 244 12.89 -4.20 24.29
N VAL A 245 12.33 -5.13 23.53
CA VAL A 245 10.87 -5.32 23.45
C VAL A 245 10.33 -5.78 24.81
N ALA A 246 10.90 -6.82 25.42
CA ALA A 246 10.43 -7.35 26.70
C ALA A 246 10.50 -6.30 27.82
N ALA A 247 11.51 -5.41 27.83
CA ALA A 247 11.64 -4.33 28.81
C ALA A 247 10.47 -3.31 28.73
N THR A 248 9.80 -3.17 27.60
CA THR A 248 8.59 -2.34 27.47
C THR A 248 7.36 -3.01 28.08
N ASN A 249 7.42 -4.30 28.36
CA ASN A 249 6.33 -5.16 28.82
C ASN A 249 5.05 -4.96 27.98
N PRO A 250 5.03 -5.38 26.70
CA PRO A 250 3.85 -5.23 25.86
C PRO A 250 2.64 -5.93 26.48
N GLN A 251 1.46 -5.32 26.31
CA GLN A 251 0.18 -5.80 26.84
C GLN A 251 -0.66 -6.48 25.78
N PHE A 252 -0.32 -6.25 24.49
CA PHE A 252 -1.00 -6.82 23.33
C PHE A 252 0.01 -7.11 22.21
N LEU A 253 -0.23 -8.17 21.42
CA LEU A 253 0.61 -8.53 20.28
C LEU A 253 -0.20 -8.45 18.99
N VAL A 254 0.42 -7.91 17.95
CA VAL A 254 -0.03 -8.04 16.56
C VAL A 254 0.97 -8.94 15.85
N LEU A 255 0.52 -10.10 15.39
CA LEU A 255 1.33 -11.13 14.77
C LEU A 255 1.02 -11.18 13.28
N LEU A 256 2.03 -10.98 12.43
CA LEU A 256 1.85 -11.06 10.99
C LEU A 256 1.66 -12.51 10.59
N ASP A 257 0.61 -12.78 9.81
CA ASP A 257 0.21 -14.11 9.37
C ASP A 257 0.41 -14.27 7.86
N TYR A 258 1.47 -14.98 7.48
CA TYR A 258 1.75 -15.35 6.09
C TYR A 258 0.94 -16.54 5.58
N GLN A 259 0.01 -17.05 6.38
CA GLN A 259 -0.81 -18.23 6.05
C GLN A 259 0.01 -19.51 5.77
N THR A 260 1.19 -19.60 6.37
CA THR A 260 2.08 -20.78 6.30
C THR A 260 2.02 -21.57 7.61
N GLY A 261 2.06 -22.89 7.56
CA GLY A 261 1.87 -23.72 8.77
C GLY A 261 0.53 -23.43 9.44
N ASN A 262 0.55 -23.14 10.75
CA ASN A 262 -0.60 -22.67 11.53
C ASN A 262 -0.65 -21.12 11.61
N GLY A 263 0.13 -20.41 10.80
CA GLY A 263 0.13 -18.95 10.72
C GLY A 263 0.57 -18.27 12.02
N ALA A 264 -0.20 -17.26 12.44
CA ALA A 264 0.08 -16.49 13.66
C ALA A 264 0.10 -17.34 14.95
N VAL A 265 -0.56 -18.50 14.97
CA VAL A 265 -0.56 -19.43 16.10
C VAL A 265 0.85 -19.98 16.36
N ASP A 266 1.58 -20.38 15.31
CA ASP A 266 2.96 -20.86 15.43
C ASP A 266 3.88 -19.73 15.95
N THR A 267 3.65 -18.50 15.49
CA THR A 267 4.39 -17.32 15.99
C THR A 267 4.09 -17.06 17.47
N PHE A 268 2.84 -17.22 17.91
CA PHE A 268 2.49 -17.07 19.31
C PHE A 268 3.12 -18.17 20.19
N HIS A 269 3.11 -19.42 19.76
CA HIS A 269 3.79 -20.53 20.45
C HIS A 269 5.29 -20.27 20.61
N PHE A 270 5.95 -19.77 19.55
CA PHE A 270 7.34 -19.34 19.64
C PHE A 270 7.56 -18.31 20.76
N LEU A 271 6.66 -17.32 20.91
CA LEU A 271 6.76 -16.31 21.96
C LEU A 271 6.49 -16.88 23.37
N GLN A 272 5.63 -17.88 23.52
CA GLN A 272 5.40 -18.59 24.80
C GLN A 272 6.65 -19.34 25.28
N GLU A 273 7.45 -19.87 24.36
CA GLU A 273 8.68 -20.59 24.66
C GLU A 273 9.91 -19.65 24.75
N HIS A 274 9.77 -18.39 24.28
CA HIS A 274 10.89 -17.45 24.22
C HIS A 274 11.31 -16.96 25.62
N PRO A 275 12.62 -17.01 26.00
CA PRO A 275 13.10 -16.78 27.38
C PRO A 275 12.61 -15.47 28.02
N VAL A 276 12.58 -14.36 27.24
CA VAL A 276 12.18 -13.06 27.77
C VAL A 276 10.75 -12.68 27.44
N MET A 277 10.24 -13.05 26.24
CA MET A 277 8.89 -12.67 25.82
C MET A 277 7.79 -13.42 26.59
N SER A 278 8.04 -14.67 27.00
CA SER A 278 7.12 -15.44 27.85
C SER A 278 6.80 -14.75 29.19
N GLN A 279 7.60 -13.79 29.60
CA GLN A 279 7.40 -13.05 30.84
C GLN A 279 6.55 -11.78 30.68
N THR A 280 6.26 -11.37 29.45
CA THR A 280 5.46 -10.17 29.16
C THR A 280 3.97 -10.36 29.45
N ASP A 281 3.26 -9.28 29.74
CA ASP A 281 1.83 -9.29 30.04
C ASP A 281 1.01 -9.82 28.85
N ALA A 282 1.40 -9.48 27.62
CA ALA A 282 0.71 -9.94 26.42
C ALA A 282 0.75 -11.46 26.28
N VAL A 283 1.92 -12.09 26.48
CA VAL A 283 2.07 -13.55 26.37
C VAL A 283 1.40 -14.28 27.51
N LYS A 284 1.59 -13.80 28.75
CA LYS A 284 0.96 -14.43 29.95
C LYS A 284 -0.56 -14.41 29.93
N ASN A 285 -1.14 -13.36 29.35
CA ASN A 285 -2.61 -13.21 29.27
C ASN A 285 -3.18 -13.59 27.91
N GLU A 286 -2.38 -14.18 27.01
CA GLU A 286 -2.75 -14.62 25.67
C GLU A 286 -3.48 -13.52 24.84
N ARG A 287 -3.02 -12.27 24.97
CA ARG A 287 -3.60 -11.10 24.32
C ARG A 287 -2.91 -10.83 22.99
N TRP A 288 -3.45 -11.38 21.92
CA TRP A 288 -2.88 -11.21 20.59
C TRP A 288 -3.94 -11.31 19.49
N ILE A 289 -3.56 -10.82 18.31
CA ILE A 289 -4.32 -10.98 17.06
C ILE A 289 -3.35 -11.34 15.93
N GLY A 290 -3.76 -12.26 15.07
CA GLY A 290 -3.09 -12.53 13.81
C GLY A 290 -3.70 -11.66 12.71
N LEU A 291 -2.87 -10.92 11.97
CA LEU A 291 -3.28 -10.14 10.81
C LEU A 291 -2.46 -10.54 9.59
N ARG A 292 -3.12 -10.59 8.43
CA ARG A 292 -2.49 -10.96 7.17
C ARG A 292 -1.54 -9.86 6.70
N TYR A 293 -0.66 -10.19 5.77
CA TYR A 293 0.30 -9.25 5.22
C TYR A 293 -0.35 -7.98 4.64
N GLU A 294 -1.39 -8.12 3.83
CA GLU A 294 -2.15 -7.00 3.25
C GLU A 294 -2.89 -6.15 4.28
N GLU A 295 -3.14 -6.69 5.47
CA GLU A 295 -3.75 -5.95 6.58
C GLU A 295 -2.74 -5.08 7.35
N LEU A 296 -1.42 -5.30 7.15
CA LEU A 296 -0.33 -4.60 7.84
C LEU A 296 0.62 -3.84 6.91
N THR A 297 0.37 -3.83 5.61
CA THR A 297 1.06 -3.02 4.61
C THR A 297 0.09 -1.98 4.03
N PRO A 298 0.56 -0.80 3.53
CA PRO A 298 -0.36 0.24 3.07
C PRO A 298 -1.35 -0.28 2.03
N GLY A 299 -2.62 -0.37 2.40
CA GLY A 299 -3.67 -0.93 1.55
C GLY A 299 -5.08 -0.78 2.14
N PRO A 300 -6.13 -1.04 1.34
CA PRO A 300 -7.53 -0.94 1.78
C PRO A 300 -7.87 -1.79 2.99
N ALA A 301 -7.19 -2.94 3.16
CA ALA A 301 -7.41 -3.86 4.27
C ALA A 301 -7.05 -3.25 5.64
N ASN A 302 -6.22 -2.19 5.67
CA ASN A 302 -5.82 -1.52 6.91
C ASN A 302 -7.01 -1.00 7.72
N ILE A 303 -8.06 -0.51 7.07
CA ILE A 303 -9.21 0.08 7.75
C ILE A 303 -9.94 -0.98 8.61
N LEU A 304 -10.18 -2.15 8.02
CA LEU A 304 -10.79 -3.26 8.76
C LEU A 304 -9.82 -3.82 9.83
N ALA A 305 -8.52 -3.87 9.55
CA ALA A 305 -7.51 -4.31 10.49
C ALA A 305 -7.44 -3.41 11.73
N ILE A 306 -7.56 -2.08 11.57
CA ILE A 306 -7.63 -1.13 12.68
C ILE A 306 -8.86 -1.43 13.55
N ARG A 307 -10.03 -1.69 12.96
CA ARG A 307 -11.22 -2.08 13.70
C ARG A 307 -11.01 -3.38 14.47
N LYS A 308 -10.49 -4.42 13.82
CA LYS A 308 -10.17 -5.70 14.48
C LYS A 308 -9.21 -5.54 15.67
N MET A 309 -8.17 -4.70 15.52
CA MET A 309 -7.24 -4.41 16.62
C MET A 309 -7.96 -3.70 17.78
N ALA A 310 -8.79 -2.69 17.49
CA ALA A 310 -9.54 -1.96 18.51
C ALA A 310 -10.52 -2.87 19.26
N GLU A 311 -11.26 -3.71 18.56
CA GLU A 311 -12.15 -4.72 19.14
C GLU A 311 -11.38 -5.71 20.03
N ALA A 312 -10.27 -6.25 19.53
CA ALA A 312 -9.46 -7.22 20.27
C ALA A 312 -8.77 -6.62 21.51
N MET A 313 -8.33 -5.36 21.46
CA MET A 313 -7.73 -4.68 22.60
C MET A 313 -8.74 -4.23 23.65
N HIS A 314 -9.86 -3.67 23.21
CA HIS A 314 -10.78 -2.94 24.09
C HIS A 314 -12.14 -3.64 24.28
N GLY A 315 -12.37 -4.79 23.67
CA GLY A 315 -13.64 -5.51 23.78
C GLY A 315 -14.82 -4.72 23.17
N LEU A 316 -14.59 -3.96 22.11
CA LEU A 316 -15.61 -3.20 21.42
C LEU A 316 -16.56 -4.15 20.68
N ASN A 317 -17.86 -3.82 20.63
CA ASN A 317 -18.92 -4.56 19.94
C ASN A 317 -19.37 -3.83 18.68
#